data_a7416f61b9631be680f87dd2b5538725
#
_entry.id   a7416f61b9631be680f87dd2b5538725
#
_cell.length_a   1.000
_cell.length_b   1.000
_cell.length_c   1.000
_cell.angle_alpha   90.00
_cell.angle_beta   90.00
_cell.angle_gamma   90.00
#
_symmetry.space_group_name_H-M   'P 1'
#
loop_
_entity.id
_entity.type
_entity.pdbx_description
1 polymer ?
#
loop_
_entity_poly.entity_id
_entity_poly.type
_entity_poly.pdbx_seq_one_letter_code
_entity_poly.pdbx_strand_id
1 'polypeptide(L)'
;MKFERRGTRYEARETRDESVRAIQLLLVALVASAGFSAERGAVPRESVPGIRTSNKVVLAGPEGDPFDMPSAAAVGPEGNLYILDGVHHRVVVFDAEGKFRFQFGSRGSEPGQLLYPLGIAASPDANIYVADSGNHRVQIFSTDGRPLHVITLPSVPSGAPPDPTDAVVDPSRDRIYIADNDNHYILVYKLADRSFEAAWGGPGQGERQFRFPFLMDITPQGYLLVAEPINTRVQVLNPGGKFVNFIGGWGVKPGQLFRPKGVATCEDRVFVTDSYLGSIQVFDMSGVFLGVLADGEGMPMKLTTPTGITVDVKRKRLYIVELKAHRVCRVDLE
;
A
#
# COMPACT_ATOMS: atom_id res chain seq x y z
N MET A 1 -12.14 21.84 46.91
CA MET A 1 -13.13 21.80 45.85
C MET A 1 -12.53 22.44 44.58
N LYS A 2 -11.66 21.71 43.88
CA LYS A 2 -11.06 22.10 42.56
C LYS A 2 -10.17 20.96 42.05
N PHE A 3 -10.81 19.83 41.67
CA PHE A 3 -10.14 18.75 40.94
C PHE A 3 -11.18 17.94 40.18
N GLU A 4 -11.74 18.53 39.10
CA GLU A 4 -12.63 17.76 38.19
C GLU A 4 -12.85 18.50 36.87
N ARG A 5 -11.81 18.91 36.14
CA ARG A 5 -11.95 19.44 34.78
C ARG A 5 -10.78 19.16 33.84
N ARG A 6 -9.92 18.19 34.11
CA ARG A 6 -8.83 17.83 33.18
C ARG A 6 -9.09 16.55 32.36
N GLY A 7 -9.99 15.66 32.79
CA GLY A 7 -10.31 14.41 32.05
C GLY A 7 -11.11 14.65 30.76
N THR A 8 -12.12 15.49 30.83
CA THR A 8 -13.09 15.67 29.73
C THR A 8 -12.55 16.39 28.47
N ARG A 9 -11.44 17.11 28.57
CA ARG A 9 -10.80 17.74 27.42
C ARG A 9 -9.86 16.82 26.66
N TYR A 10 -9.31 15.83 27.36
CA TYR A 10 -8.43 14.83 26.72
C TYR A 10 -9.25 13.77 25.97
N GLU A 11 -10.30 13.24 26.58
CA GLU A 11 -11.22 12.31 25.94
C GLU A 11 -12.00 12.95 24.76
N ALA A 12 -12.40 14.24 24.87
CA ALA A 12 -13.06 14.94 23.78
C ALA A 12 -12.10 15.29 22.61
N ARG A 13 -10.80 15.34 22.85
CA ARG A 13 -9.79 15.50 21.81
C ARG A 13 -9.48 14.16 21.12
N GLU A 14 -9.37 13.07 21.84
CA GLU A 14 -9.22 11.72 21.29
C GLU A 14 -10.40 11.31 20.41
N THR A 15 -11.64 11.49 20.90
CA THR A 15 -12.85 11.16 20.12
C THR A 15 -13.04 12.03 18.87
N ARG A 16 -12.58 13.29 18.90
CA ARG A 16 -12.63 14.18 17.74
C ARG A 16 -11.55 13.84 16.70
N ASP A 17 -10.39 13.42 17.15
CA ASP A 17 -9.28 12.98 16.31
C ASP A 17 -9.57 11.59 15.71
N GLU A 18 -10.17 10.68 16.46
CA GLU A 18 -10.67 9.39 15.98
C GLU A 18 -11.76 9.54 14.92
N SER A 19 -12.70 10.48 15.11
CA SER A 19 -13.74 10.76 14.12
C SER A 19 -13.17 11.36 12.84
N VAL A 20 -12.17 12.23 12.94
CA VAL A 20 -11.51 12.86 11.78
C VAL A 20 -10.66 11.83 11.03
N ARG A 21 -10.01 10.89 11.72
CA ARG A 21 -9.19 9.84 11.11
C ARG A 21 -10.01 8.67 10.58
N ALA A 22 -11.08 8.26 11.26
CA ALA A 22 -12.09 7.37 10.69
C ALA A 22 -12.73 8.00 9.45
N ILE A 23 -12.91 9.34 9.44
CA ILE A 23 -13.35 10.11 8.29
C ILE A 23 -12.26 10.18 7.22
N GLN A 24 -10.97 10.22 7.55
CA GLN A 24 -9.87 10.16 6.57
C GLN A 24 -9.72 8.76 5.97
N LEU A 25 -9.82 7.70 6.75
CA LEU A 25 -9.94 6.32 6.23
C LEU A 25 -11.26 6.12 5.46
N LEU A 26 -12.36 6.71 5.93
CA LEU A 26 -13.62 6.79 5.19
C LEU A 26 -13.50 7.74 3.99
N LEU A 27 -12.77 8.84 4.04
CA LEU A 27 -12.51 9.72 2.88
C LEU A 27 -11.61 9.06 1.85
N VAL A 28 -10.63 8.27 2.24
CA VAL A 28 -9.95 7.32 1.34
C VAL A 28 -10.96 6.32 0.75
N ALA A 29 -12.03 5.98 1.49
CA ALA A 29 -13.15 5.17 1.03
C ALA A 29 -14.33 5.98 0.45
N LEU A 30 -14.66 7.18 0.97
CA LEU A 30 -15.86 7.98 0.65
C LEU A 30 -15.65 8.98 -0.49
N VAL A 31 -14.46 9.43 -0.80
CA VAL A 31 -14.23 10.11 -2.08
C VAL A 31 -14.51 9.14 -3.26
N ALA A 32 -14.75 7.85 -2.95
CA ALA A 32 -15.31 6.87 -3.88
C ALA A 32 -16.83 6.98 -4.08
N SER A 33 -17.57 7.74 -3.27
CA SER A 33 -19.04 7.78 -3.30
C SER A 33 -19.66 9.14 -3.61
N ALA A 34 -18.87 10.22 -3.77
CA ALA A 34 -19.38 11.46 -4.31
C ALA A 34 -19.83 11.24 -5.75
N GLY A 35 -21.14 11.14 -5.92
CA GLY A 35 -21.80 10.78 -7.15
C GLY A 35 -21.40 11.64 -8.34
N PHE A 36 -20.56 11.08 -9.17
CA PHE A 36 -20.62 11.27 -10.60
C PHE A 36 -21.18 9.97 -11.16
N SER A 37 -22.45 9.97 -11.49
CA SER A 37 -23.00 9.03 -12.44
C SER A 37 -22.49 9.41 -13.84
N ALA A 38 -21.18 9.39 -14.03
CA ALA A 38 -20.62 9.17 -15.34
C ALA A 38 -20.98 7.74 -15.66
N GLU A 39 -21.79 7.51 -16.65
CA GLU A 39 -21.93 6.20 -17.29
C GLU A 39 -20.52 5.63 -17.36
N ARG A 40 -20.31 4.50 -16.69
CA ARG A 40 -19.05 3.75 -16.80
C ARG A 40 -19.00 3.38 -18.28
N GLY A 41 -18.32 4.20 -19.07
CA GLY A 41 -18.08 3.88 -20.46
C GLY A 41 -17.36 2.54 -20.46
N ALA A 42 -18.11 1.48 -20.72
CA ALA A 42 -17.55 0.16 -20.82
C ALA A 42 -16.56 0.24 -21.98
N VAL A 43 -15.26 0.18 -21.67
CA VAL A 43 -14.26 -0.06 -22.70
C VAL A 43 -14.71 -1.30 -23.46
N PRO A 44 -14.82 -1.25 -24.80
CA PRO A 44 -15.22 -2.42 -25.57
C PRO A 44 -14.34 -3.60 -25.18
N ARG A 45 -14.92 -4.66 -24.66
CA ARG A 45 -14.23 -5.81 -24.04
C ARG A 45 -13.25 -6.52 -24.99
N GLU A 46 -13.43 -6.34 -26.30
CA GLU A 46 -12.69 -7.07 -27.34
C GLU A 46 -11.36 -6.42 -27.79
N SER A 47 -11.02 -5.22 -27.28
CA SER A 47 -9.85 -4.46 -27.76
C SER A 47 -8.72 -4.27 -26.76
N VAL A 48 -8.86 -4.74 -25.52
CA VAL A 48 -7.85 -4.56 -24.47
C VAL A 48 -7.09 -5.87 -24.26
N PRO A 49 -5.75 -5.89 -24.42
CA PRO A 49 -4.96 -7.08 -24.14
C PRO A 49 -5.18 -7.56 -22.70
N GLY A 50 -5.49 -8.84 -22.52
CA GLY A 50 -5.63 -9.50 -21.24
C GLY A 50 -4.31 -10.17 -20.83
N ILE A 51 -3.76 -9.78 -19.68
CA ILE A 51 -2.66 -10.52 -19.04
C ILE A 51 -3.31 -11.65 -18.24
N ARG A 52 -3.24 -12.86 -18.76
CA ARG A 52 -3.94 -14.00 -18.19
C ARG A 52 -3.36 -14.45 -16.87
N THR A 53 -4.24 -14.95 -16.02
CA THR A 53 -3.91 -15.56 -14.72
C THR A 53 -4.69 -16.85 -14.55
N SER A 54 -4.18 -17.72 -13.68
CA SER A 54 -4.82 -18.98 -13.32
C SER A 54 -4.93 -19.15 -11.80
N ASN A 55 -5.49 -20.26 -11.35
CA ASN A 55 -5.50 -20.70 -9.94
C ASN A 55 -5.95 -19.63 -8.92
N LYS A 56 -7.06 -18.94 -9.22
CA LYS A 56 -7.61 -17.93 -8.32
C LYS A 56 -8.04 -18.54 -6.98
N VAL A 57 -7.44 -18.03 -5.89
CA VAL A 57 -7.77 -18.37 -4.51
C VAL A 57 -8.16 -17.10 -3.76
N VAL A 58 -9.17 -17.20 -2.89
CA VAL A 58 -9.63 -16.08 -2.05
C VAL A 58 -9.32 -16.38 -0.59
N LEU A 59 -8.64 -15.44 0.08
CA LEU A 59 -8.37 -15.44 1.51
C LEU A 59 -9.23 -14.35 2.15
N ALA A 60 -10.14 -14.75 3.05
CA ALA A 60 -11.08 -13.84 3.72
C ALA A 60 -10.75 -13.61 5.20
N GLY A 61 -9.61 -14.09 5.66
CA GLY A 61 -9.18 -14.07 7.07
C GLY A 61 -9.14 -15.45 7.69
N PRO A 62 -8.76 -15.56 8.97
CA PRO A 62 -8.85 -16.80 9.74
C PRO A 62 -10.30 -17.28 9.87
N GLU A 63 -10.50 -18.57 10.09
CA GLU A 63 -11.84 -19.13 10.33
C GLU A 63 -12.48 -18.48 11.55
N GLY A 64 -13.69 -17.96 11.38
CA GLY A 64 -14.44 -17.27 12.44
C GLY A 64 -13.96 -15.84 12.77
N ASP A 65 -12.91 -15.35 12.10
CA ASP A 65 -12.31 -14.04 12.35
C ASP A 65 -11.89 -13.35 11.02
N PRO A 66 -12.88 -12.96 10.18
CA PRO A 66 -12.64 -12.42 8.86
C PRO A 66 -11.89 -11.09 8.91
N PHE A 67 -11.27 -10.71 7.79
CA PHE A 67 -10.67 -9.38 7.64
C PHE A 67 -11.72 -8.26 7.74
N ASP A 68 -11.28 -7.11 8.23
CA ASP A 68 -12.04 -5.86 8.11
C ASP A 68 -11.17 -4.78 7.45
N MET A 69 -11.52 -4.48 6.20
CA MET A 69 -10.82 -3.51 5.35
C MET A 69 -9.29 -3.73 5.31
N PRO A 70 -8.82 -4.91 4.86
CA PRO A 70 -7.39 -5.14 4.69
C PRO A 70 -6.81 -4.10 3.71
N SER A 71 -5.64 -3.54 4.02
CA SER A 71 -5.08 -2.40 3.28
C SER A 71 -3.94 -2.79 2.35
N ALA A 72 -3.02 -3.63 2.83
CA ALA A 72 -1.83 -4.05 2.11
C ALA A 72 -1.44 -5.49 2.44
N ALA A 73 -0.53 -6.05 1.65
CA ALA A 73 0.05 -7.36 1.88
C ALA A 73 1.51 -7.39 1.42
N ALA A 74 2.32 -8.25 2.05
CA ALA A 74 3.71 -8.49 1.69
C ALA A 74 4.04 -9.97 1.73
N VAL A 75 4.90 -10.41 0.81
CA VAL A 75 5.43 -11.79 0.80
C VAL A 75 6.80 -11.79 1.46
N GLY A 76 6.93 -12.54 2.53
CA GLY A 76 8.20 -12.72 3.24
C GLY A 76 9.17 -13.66 2.52
N PRO A 77 10.43 -13.72 2.96
CA PRO A 77 11.49 -14.47 2.27
C PRO A 77 11.23 -15.97 2.17
N GLU A 78 10.47 -16.55 3.09
CA GLU A 78 10.05 -17.97 3.07
C GLU A 78 8.76 -18.21 2.27
N GLY A 79 8.13 -17.14 1.74
CA GLY A 79 6.88 -17.20 1.00
C GLY A 79 5.63 -17.09 1.89
N ASN A 80 5.79 -16.84 3.19
CA ASN A 80 4.65 -16.49 4.04
C ASN A 80 4.05 -15.16 3.60
N LEU A 81 2.74 -15.09 3.58
CA LEU A 81 1.97 -13.89 3.22
C LEU A 81 1.53 -13.17 4.48
N TYR A 82 1.97 -11.93 4.64
CA TYR A 82 1.60 -11.02 5.73
C TYR A 82 0.53 -10.07 5.21
N ILE A 83 -0.67 -10.12 5.78
CA ILE A 83 -1.80 -9.28 5.37
C ILE A 83 -2.09 -8.29 6.48
N LEU A 84 -2.09 -7.02 6.15
CA LEU A 84 -2.39 -5.93 7.07
C LEU A 84 -3.91 -5.74 7.14
N ASP A 85 -4.48 -6.08 8.29
CA ASP A 85 -5.90 -5.95 8.59
C ASP A 85 -6.12 -4.63 9.37
N GLY A 86 -6.27 -3.54 8.61
CA GLY A 86 -6.11 -2.17 9.10
C GLY A 86 -7.09 -1.78 10.19
N VAL A 87 -8.37 -2.16 10.08
CA VAL A 87 -9.42 -1.84 11.06
C VAL A 87 -9.25 -2.66 12.33
N HIS A 88 -8.79 -3.91 12.21
CA HIS A 88 -8.48 -4.74 13.37
C HIS A 88 -7.11 -4.49 13.98
N HIS A 89 -6.32 -3.55 13.42
CA HIS A 89 -5.01 -3.15 13.97
C HIS A 89 -4.04 -4.33 14.13
N ARG A 90 -4.02 -5.24 13.15
CA ARG A 90 -3.21 -6.48 13.21
C ARG A 90 -2.62 -6.84 11.86
N VAL A 91 -1.64 -7.70 11.90
CA VAL A 91 -1.10 -8.42 10.75
C VAL A 91 -1.49 -9.89 10.87
N VAL A 92 -2.10 -10.45 9.84
CA VAL A 92 -2.48 -11.86 9.75
C VAL A 92 -1.54 -12.58 8.80
N VAL A 93 -1.01 -13.72 9.21
CA VAL A 93 0.01 -14.45 8.46
C VAL A 93 -0.52 -15.79 7.96
N PHE A 94 -0.37 -16.01 6.66
CA PHE A 94 -0.65 -17.27 5.99
C PHE A 94 0.63 -17.86 5.42
N ASP A 95 0.68 -19.20 5.27
CA ASP A 95 1.75 -19.81 4.50
C ASP A 95 1.53 -19.64 2.97
N ALA A 96 2.48 -20.10 2.19
CA ALA A 96 2.44 -19.98 0.73
C ALA A 96 1.25 -20.74 0.09
N GLU A 97 0.67 -21.72 0.78
CA GLU A 97 -0.50 -22.47 0.35
C GLU A 97 -1.81 -21.78 0.71
N GLY A 98 -1.76 -20.73 1.57
CA GLY A 98 -2.93 -19.97 2.03
C GLY A 98 -3.54 -20.52 3.32
N LYS A 99 -2.80 -21.30 4.08
CA LYS A 99 -3.21 -21.77 5.40
C LYS A 99 -2.81 -20.74 6.46
N PHE A 100 -3.74 -20.38 7.34
CA PHE A 100 -3.48 -19.50 8.49
C PHE A 100 -2.37 -20.07 9.38
N ARG A 101 -1.45 -19.18 9.78
CA ARG A 101 -0.33 -19.51 10.67
C ARG A 101 -0.48 -18.88 12.04
N PHE A 102 -0.52 -17.58 12.08
CA PHE A 102 -0.66 -16.77 13.31
C PHE A 102 -1.02 -15.33 12.93
N GLN A 103 -1.23 -14.52 13.96
CA GLN A 103 -1.41 -13.07 13.81
C GLN A 103 -0.66 -12.33 14.92
N PHE A 104 -0.36 -11.06 14.69
CA PHE A 104 0.27 -10.18 15.67
C PHE A 104 -0.21 -8.73 15.50
N GLY A 105 0.07 -7.90 16.49
CA GLY A 105 -0.48 -6.57 16.59
C GLY A 105 -1.80 -6.54 17.34
N SER A 106 -2.10 -5.39 17.90
CA SER A 106 -3.36 -5.07 18.58
C SER A 106 -3.51 -3.56 18.62
N ARG A 107 -4.71 -3.05 18.86
CA ARG A 107 -4.95 -1.61 18.95
C ARG A 107 -4.15 -0.95 20.08
N GLY A 108 -3.39 0.10 19.79
CA GLY A 108 -2.68 0.90 20.77
C GLY A 108 -1.46 1.62 20.21
N SER A 109 -0.65 2.20 21.13
CA SER A 109 0.54 2.99 20.78
C SER A 109 1.85 2.42 21.31
N GLU A 110 1.81 1.36 22.14
CA GLU A 110 3.03 0.71 22.66
C GLU A 110 3.76 -0.06 21.55
N PRO A 111 5.04 -0.41 21.71
CA PRO A 111 5.72 -1.30 20.78
C PRO A 111 4.98 -2.62 20.59
N GLY A 112 4.73 -2.99 19.33
CA GLY A 112 3.92 -4.16 18.97
C GLY A 112 2.42 -3.89 18.84
N GLN A 113 1.92 -2.74 19.32
CA GLN A 113 0.57 -2.26 19.09
C GLN A 113 0.53 -1.39 17.84
N LEU A 114 -0.60 -1.37 17.13
CA LEU A 114 -0.81 -0.66 15.89
C LEU A 114 -2.04 0.25 15.98
N LEU A 115 -2.05 1.33 15.22
CA LEU A 115 -3.22 2.21 15.10
C LEU A 115 -3.44 2.57 13.63
N TYR A 116 -4.50 2.03 13.04
CA TYR A 116 -4.83 2.23 11.62
C TYR A 116 -3.61 2.09 10.70
N PRO A 117 -2.91 0.95 10.73
CA PRO A 117 -1.76 0.73 9.86
C PRO A 117 -2.21 0.62 8.40
N LEU A 118 -1.40 1.14 7.45
CA LEU A 118 -1.78 1.23 6.04
C LEU A 118 -0.92 0.40 5.10
N GLY A 119 0.40 0.39 5.26
CA GLY A 119 1.35 -0.29 4.40
C GLY A 119 2.19 -1.31 5.17
N ILE A 120 2.63 -2.34 4.45
CA ILE A 120 3.48 -3.41 4.99
C ILE A 120 4.47 -3.87 3.93
N ALA A 121 5.72 -4.04 4.32
CA ALA A 121 6.74 -4.65 3.48
C ALA A 121 7.51 -5.73 4.25
N ALA A 122 8.00 -6.70 3.51
CA ALA A 122 8.91 -7.71 4.01
C ALA A 122 10.28 -7.53 3.35
N SER A 123 11.32 -7.51 4.16
CA SER A 123 12.69 -7.42 3.67
C SER A 123 13.35 -8.79 3.56
N PRO A 124 14.29 -8.98 2.62
CA PRO A 124 15.04 -10.23 2.47
C PRO A 124 15.81 -10.65 3.73
N ASP A 125 16.14 -9.73 4.62
CA ASP A 125 16.80 -9.97 5.93
C ASP A 125 15.83 -10.42 7.03
N ALA A 126 14.62 -10.87 6.66
CA ALA A 126 13.59 -11.41 7.53
C ALA A 126 13.00 -10.40 8.54
N ASN A 127 12.91 -9.15 8.15
CA ASN A 127 12.19 -8.12 8.90
C ASN A 127 10.88 -7.71 8.18
N ILE A 128 9.87 -7.39 8.98
CA ILE A 128 8.55 -6.90 8.51
C ILE A 128 8.42 -5.44 8.95
N TYR A 129 8.19 -4.57 8.00
CA TYR A 129 8.03 -3.13 8.21
C TYR A 129 6.56 -2.78 8.09
N VAL A 130 6.00 -2.12 9.09
CA VAL A 130 4.59 -1.71 9.14
C VAL A 130 4.51 -0.20 9.26
N ALA A 131 3.89 0.45 8.29
CA ALA A 131 3.52 1.85 8.38
C ALA A 131 2.32 1.99 9.34
N ASP A 132 2.60 2.35 10.57
CA ASP A 132 1.67 2.52 11.70
C ASP A 132 1.16 3.97 11.68
N SER A 133 0.32 4.28 10.66
CA SER A 133 -0.08 5.62 10.26
C SER A 133 -0.70 6.40 11.42
N GLY A 134 -1.66 5.81 12.13
CA GLY A 134 -2.31 6.45 13.26
C GLY A 134 -1.39 6.80 14.43
N ASN A 135 -0.23 6.14 14.53
CA ASN A 135 0.81 6.42 15.52
C ASN A 135 1.98 7.25 14.95
N HIS A 136 1.91 7.69 13.69
CA HIS A 136 2.93 8.52 13.02
C HIS A 136 4.34 7.91 13.02
N ARG A 137 4.44 6.59 12.83
CA ARG A 137 5.69 5.84 12.92
C ARG A 137 5.75 4.67 11.96
N VAL A 138 6.93 4.12 11.75
CA VAL A 138 7.09 2.79 11.16
C VAL A 138 7.59 1.85 12.24
N GLN A 139 6.97 0.68 12.37
CA GLN A 139 7.44 -0.38 13.26
C GLN A 139 8.10 -1.51 12.48
N ILE A 140 9.14 -2.07 13.04
CA ILE A 140 9.86 -3.23 12.49
C ILE A 140 9.60 -4.42 13.40
N PHE A 141 9.16 -5.52 12.79
CA PHE A 141 8.91 -6.79 13.45
C PHE A 141 9.79 -7.88 12.84
N SER A 142 10.07 -8.91 13.61
CA SER A 142 10.58 -10.17 13.06
C SER A 142 9.48 -10.91 12.29
N THR A 143 9.87 -11.92 11.50
CA THR A 143 8.91 -12.74 10.74
C THR A 143 7.97 -13.55 11.62
N ASP A 144 8.26 -13.74 12.90
CA ASP A 144 7.38 -14.35 13.90
C ASP A 144 6.51 -13.32 14.68
N GLY A 145 6.53 -12.03 14.28
CA GLY A 145 5.67 -10.98 14.79
C GLY A 145 6.15 -10.31 16.08
N ARG A 146 7.40 -10.53 16.52
CA ARG A 146 7.96 -9.80 17.66
C ARG A 146 8.36 -8.38 17.27
N PRO A 147 7.98 -7.33 18.01
CA PRO A 147 8.44 -5.98 17.77
C PRO A 147 9.94 -5.87 18.02
N LEU A 148 10.68 -5.31 17.06
CA LEU A 148 12.12 -5.16 17.12
C LEU A 148 12.52 -3.70 17.30
N HIS A 149 11.96 -2.80 16.48
CA HIS A 149 12.32 -1.39 16.45
C HIS A 149 11.15 -0.50 16.09
N VAL A 150 11.24 0.76 16.48
CA VAL A 150 10.34 1.84 16.07
C VAL A 150 11.17 2.93 15.39
N ILE A 151 10.79 3.30 14.18
CA ILE A 151 11.33 4.46 13.47
C ILE A 151 10.37 5.62 13.73
N THR A 152 10.82 6.60 14.51
CA THR A 152 10.11 7.86 14.69
C THR A 152 10.40 8.77 13.50
N LEU A 153 9.36 9.28 12.87
CA LEU A 153 9.49 10.12 11.69
C LEU A 153 9.71 11.59 12.08
N PRO A 154 10.54 12.33 11.32
CA PRO A 154 10.81 13.72 11.60
C PRO A 154 9.58 14.57 11.22
N SER A 155 9.39 15.67 11.94
CA SER A 155 8.53 16.73 11.45
C SER A 155 9.18 17.39 10.23
N VAL A 156 8.44 17.49 9.13
CA VAL A 156 8.88 18.19 7.92
C VAL A 156 8.44 19.65 7.93
N PRO A 157 8.98 20.52 7.05
CA PRO A 157 8.67 21.96 7.04
C PRO A 157 7.20 22.33 6.93
N SER A 158 6.34 21.45 6.43
CA SER A 158 4.88 21.63 6.38
C SER A 158 4.24 21.79 7.76
N GLY A 159 4.90 21.27 8.82
CA GLY A 159 4.43 21.31 10.20
C GLY A 159 3.28 20.35 10.53
N ALA A 160 2.82 19.56 9.57
CA ALA A 160 1.87 18.48 9.84
C ALA A 160 2.59 17.27 10.48
N PRO A 161 1.92 16.52 11.37
CA PRO A 161 2.47 15.23 11.82
C PRO A 161 2.74 14.31 10.62
N PRO A 162 3.78 13.48 10.64
CA PRO A 162 4.01 12.51 9.60
C PRO A 162 2.83 11.55 9.45
N ASP A 163 2.46 11.22 8.21
CA ASP A 163 1.43 10.20 7.91
C ASP A 163 2.02 9.10 7.03
N PRO A 164 2.73 8.12 7.64
CA PRO A 164 3.32 7.04 6.87
C PRO A 164 2.23 6.14 6.29
N THR A 165 2.16 6.06 4.97
CA THR A 165 1.24 5.15 4.27
C THR A 165 1.92 3.88 3.82
N ASP A 166 3.24 3.89 3.62
CA ASP A 166 4.00 2.69 3.25
C ASP A 166 5.48 2.81 3.62
N ALA A 167 6.15 1.67 3.65
CA ALA A 167 7.59 1.58 3.77
C ALA A 167 8.11 0.44 2.89
N VAL A 168 9.15 0.70 2.09
CA VAL A 168 9.84 -0.30 1.29
C VAL A 168 11.33 -0.28 1.56
N VAL A 169 12.01 -1.41 1.37
CA VAL A 169 13.40 -1.61 1.80
C VAL A 169 14.27 -2.02 0.63
N ASP A 170 15.43 -1.36 0.50
CA ASP A 170 16.50 -1.71 -0.43
C ASP A 170 17.76 -2.10 0.35
N PRO A 171 17.95 -3.38 0.68
CA PRO A 171 19.13 -3.83 1.41
C PRO A 171 20.43 -3.66 0.62
N SER A 172 20.34 -3.70 -0.71
CA SER A 172 21.51 -3.56 -1.59
C SER A 172 22.12 -2.14 -1.56
N ARG A 173 21.32 -1.15 -1.12
CA ARG A 173 21.72 0.26 -1.01
C ARG A 173 21.63 0.81 0.40
N ASP A 174 21.41 -0.09 1.37
CA ASP A 174 21.28 0.28 2.79
C ASP A 174 20.18 1.33 3.02
N ARG A 175 18.99 1.17 2.41
CA ARG A 175 17.93 2.18 2.48
C ARG A 175 16.57 1.62 2.85
N ILE A 176 15.83 2.45 3.58
CA ILE A 176 14.39 2.34 3.81
C ILE A 176 13.76 3.60 3.22
N TYR A 177 12.71 3.43 2.40
CA TYR A 177 11.91 4.53 1.87
C TYR A 177 10.55 4.50 2.54
N ILE A 178 10.08 5.64 3.03
CA ILE A 178 8.80 5.78 3.73
C ILE A 178 7.98 6.86 3.03
N ALA A 179 6.78 6.53 2.57
CA ALA A 179 5.85 7.49 2.01
C ALA A 179 5.17 8.27 3.14
N ASP A 180 5.46 9.57 3.23
CA ASP A 180 4.79 10.52 4.13
C ASP A 180 3.69 11.24 3.34
N ASN A 181 2.47 10.73 3.49
CA ASN A 181 1.33 11.05 2.64
C ASN A 181 0.94 12.53 2.75
N ASP A 182 0.60 12.99 3.96
CA ASP A 182 0.09 14.34 4.21
C ASP A 182 1.14 15.42 3.97
N ASN A 183 2.41 15.09 4.08
CA ASN A 183 3.50 16.01 3.84
C ASN A 183 4.06 15.95 2.41
N HIS A 184 3.61 14.97 1.59
CA HIS A 184 3.98 14.85 0.18
C HIS A 184 5.47 14.56 -0.07
N TYR A 185 6.10 13.78 0.82
CA TYR A 185 7.51 13.38 0.74
C TYR A 185 7.69 11.87 0.75
N ILE A 186 8.82 11.46 0.21
CA ILE A 186 9.41 10.13 0.47
C ILE A 186 10.59 10.36 1.42
N LEU A 187 10.47 9.88 2.64
CA LEU A 187 11.52 9.93 3.64
C LEU A 187 12.49 8.79 3.41
N VAL A 188 13.78 9.09 3.39
CA VAL A 188 14.85 8.12 3.17
C VAL A 188 15.63 7.93 4.45
N TYR A 189 15.77 6.69 4.86
CA TYR A 189 16.52 6.27 6.05
C TYR A 189 17.60 5.26 5.67
N LYS A 190 18.70 5.24 6.42
CA LYS A 190 19.64 4.13 6.37
C LYS A 190 19.04 2.88 6.98
N LEU A 191 19.26 1.74 6.36
CA LEU A 191 18.75 0.46 6.88
C LEU A 191 19.56 0.00 8.09
N ALA A 192 20.91 0.19 8.07
CA ALA A 192 21.82 -0.31 9.10
C ALA A 192 21.53 0.26 10.49
N ASP A 193 21.36 1.57 10.61
CA ASP A 193 21.18 2.26 11.89
C ASP A 193 19.85 3.01 12.03
N ARG A 194 19.01 2.98 10.97
CA ARG A 194 17.70 3.64 10.91
C ARG A 194 17.77 5.15 11.06
N SER A 195 18.93 5.76 10.78
CA SER A 195 19.08 7.21 10.80
C SER A 195 18.43 7.85 9.57
N PHE A 196 17.79 8.99 9.75
CA PHE A 196 17.23 9.81 8.66
C PHE A 196 18.33 10.32 7.75
N GLU A 197 18.21 10.11 6.45
CA GLU A 197 19.18 10.54 5.43
C GLU A 197 18.68 11.76 4.65
N ALA A 198 17.45 11.71 4.14
CA ALA A 198 16.90 12.73 3.26
C ALA A 198 15.36 12.68 3.19
N ALA A 199 14.77 13.77 2.73
CA ALA A 199 13.40 13.82 2.23
C ALA A 199 13.42 14.12 0.73
N TRP A 200 12.78 13.27 -0.05
CA TRP A 200 12.63 13.46 -1.48
C TRP A 200 11.22 13.94 -1.81
N GLY A 201 11.10 14.96 -2.65
CA GLY A 201 9.80 15.40 -3.12
C GLY A 201 9.36 16.75 -2.61
N GLY A 202 8.11 16.84 -2.23
CA GLY A 202 7.35 18.03 -1.88
C GLY A 202 6.05 18.12 -2.66
N PRO A 203 5.11 19.00 -2.28
CA PRO A 203 3.78 19.08 -2.88
C PRO A 203 3.84 19.55 -4.34
N GLY A 204 3.13 18.84 -5.23
CA GLY A 204 3.01 19.26 -6.63
C GLY A 204 2.71 18.13 -7.61
N GLN A 205 2.81 18.45 -8.92
CA GLN A 205 2.56 17.55 -10.03
C GLN A 205 3.77 17.35 -10.96
N GLY A 206 4.85 18.11 -10.72
CA GLY A 206 6.07 18.01 -11.51
C GLY A 206 6.88 16.76 -11.21
N GLU A 207 8.04 16.66 -11.85
CA GLU A 207 9.03 15.63 -11.57
C GLU A 207 9.51 15.75 -10.13
N ARG A 208 9.55 14.61 -9.42
CA ARG A 208 9.88 14.53 -7.99
C ARG A 208 8.98 15.35 -7.07
N GLN A 209 7.83 15.80 -7.52
CA GLN A 209 6.79 16.35 -6.68
C GLN A 209 5.68 15.32 -6.52
N PHE A 210 5.06 15.26 -5.34
CA PHE A 210 4.02 14.28 -5.02
C PHE A 210 2.74 14.98 -4.56
N ARG A 211 1.62 14.28 -4.74
CA ARG A 211 0.35 14.56 -4.06
C ARG A 211 -0.17 13.29 -3.44
N PHE A 212 -0.07 13.24 -2.11
CA PHE A 212 -0.51 12.11 -1.32
C PHE A 212 0.11 10.79 -1.82
N PRO A 213 1.47 10.64 -1.80
CA PRO A 213 2.12 9.38 -2.15
C PRO A 213 1.57 8.26 -1.28
N PHE A 214 1.28 7.11 -1.89
CA PHE A 214 0.56 6.05 -1.19
C PHE A 214 1.40 4.78 -1.07
N LEU A 215 1.02 3.68 -1.75
CA LEU A 215 1.84 2.48 -1.71
C LEU A 215 2.97 2.54 -2.75
N MET A 216 4.05 1.87 -2.42
CA MET A 216 5.28 1.87 -3.20
C MET A 216 5.73 0.45 -3.50
N ASP A 217 6.61 0.33 -4.47
CA ASP A 217 7.40 -0.87 -4.70
C ASP A 217 8.82 -0.50 -5.12
N ILE A 218 9.74 -1.43 -4.96
CA ILE A 218 11.13 -1.23 -5.36
C ILE A 218 11.63 -2.41 -6.19
N THR A 219 12.18 -2.11 -7.36
CA THR A 219 12.75 -3.15 -8.21
C THR A 219 14.09 -3.67 -7.66
N PRO A 220 14.55 -4.86 -8.05
CA PRO A 220 15.88 -5.36 -7.68
C PRO A 220 17.02 -4.43 -8.11
N GLN A 221 16.83 -3.60 -9.14
CA GLN A 221 17.78 -2.59 -9.59
C GLN A 221 17.73 -1.31 -8.75
N GLY A 222 16.75 -1.19 -7.82
CA GLY A 222 16.58 -0.08 -6.89
C GLY A 222 15.78 1.10 -7.46
N TYR A 223 15.01 0.89 -8.54
CA TYR A 223 14.04 1.87 -8.98
C TYR A 223 12.85 1.87 -8.03
N LEU A 224 12.53 3.03 -7.48
CA LEU A 224 11.39 3.22 -6.59
C LEU A 224 10.17 3.65 -7.40
N LEU A 225 9.08 2.92 -7.28
CA LEU A 225 7.80 3.22 -7.89
C LEU A 225 6.84 3.72 -6.80
N VAL A 226 6.23 4.89 -7.01
CA VAL A 226 5.35 5.55 -6.05
C VAL A 226 3.97 5.75 -6.68
N ALA A 227 2.95 5.12 -6.13
CA ALA A 227 1.57 5.36 -6.55
C ALA A 227 1.07 6.71 -5.99
N GLU A 228 0.53 7.54 -6.87
CA GLU A 228 0.00 8.86 -6.54
C GLU A 228 -1.50 8.94 -6.90
N PRO A 229 -2.41 8.62 -5.96
CA PRO A 229 -3.86 8.58 -6.23
C PRO A 229 -4.44 9.90 -6.74
N ILE A 230 -3.93 11.03 -6.26
CA ILE A 230 -4.44 12.37 -6.63
C ILE A 230 -3.79 12.88 -7.92
N ASN A 231 -2.54 12.52 -8.20
CA ASN A 231 -1.89 12.81 -9.47
C ASN A 231 -2.23 11.77 -10.55
N THR A 232 -2.98 10.71 -10.19
CA THR A 232 -3.49 9.67 -11.11
C THR A 232 -2.40 8.98 -11.93
N ARG A 233 -1.27 8.69 -11.30
CA ARG A 233 -0.08 8.12 -11.95
C ARG A 233 0.74 7.29 -10.98
N VAL A 234 1.71 6.57 -11.50
CA VAL A 234 2.85 6.08 -10.73
C VAL A 234 4.08 6.88 -11.16
N GLN A 235 4.86 7.38 -10.22
CA GLN A 235 6.13 8.05 -10.50
C GLN A 235 7.28 7.08 -10.26
N VAL A 236 8.21 7.01 -11.20
CA VAL A 236 9.41 6.16 -11.13
C VAL A 236 10.63 7.03 -10.82
N LEU A 237 11.35 6.67 -9.75
CA LEU A 237 12.61 7.30 -9.38
C LEU A 237 13.75 6.29 -9.50
N ASN A 238 14.93 6.76 -9.92
CA ASN A 238 16.12 5.92 -9.93
C ASN A 238 16.71 5.76 -8.50
N PRO A 239 17.70 4.89 -8.28
CA PRO A 239 18.30 4.67 -6.95
C PRO A 239 18.87 5.92 -6.28
N GLY A 240 19.18 6.96 -7.05
CA GLY A 240 19.64 8.26 -6.55
C GLY A 240 18.51 9.26 -6.27
N GLY A 241 17.24 8.84 -6.39
CA GLY A 241 16.07 9.69 -6.18
C GLY A 241 15.81 10.68 -7.31
N LYS A 242 16.42 10.48 -8.50
CA LYS A 242 16.12 11.30 -9.68
C LYS A 242 14.94 10.73 -10.43
N PHE A 243 14.14 11.62 -10.99
CA PHE A 243 13.00 11.26 -11.83
C PHE A 243 13.45 10.45 -13.06
N VAL A 244 12.65 9.45 -13.40
CA VAL A 244 12.82 8.61 -14.60
C VAL A 244 11.67 8.83 -15.56
N ASN A 245 10.46 8.47 -15.15
CA ASN A 245 9.25 8.65 -15.96
C ASN A 245 7.99 8.60 -15.09
N PHE A 246 6.85 8.89 -15.72
CA PHE A 246 5.53 8.63 -15.19
C PHE A 246 4.90 7.43 -15.90
N ILE A 247 4.17 6.60 -15.16
CA ILE A 247 3.36 5.50 -15.67
C ILE A 247 1.90 5.86 -15.48
N GLY A 248 1.08 5.71 -16.53
CA GLY A 248 -0.31 6.08 -16.56
C GLY A 248 -0.51 7.59 -16.68
N GLY A 249 -1.66 8.06 -16.23
CA GLY A 249 -2.11 9.46 -16.30
C GLY A 249 -3.63 9.51 -16.20
N TRP A 250 -4.19 10.68 -15.96
CA TRP A 250 -5.62 10.86 -15.69
C TRP A 250 -6.53 10.31 -16.79
N GLY A 251 -7.47 9.46 -16.40
CA GLY A 251 -8.55 8.99 -17.28
C GLY A 251 -9.07 7.62 -16.92
N VAL A 252 -9.96 7.10 -17.79
CA VAL A 252 -10.63 5.81 -17.60
C VAL A 252 -10.41 4.86 -18.79
N LYS A 253 -9.62 5.27 -19.77
CA LYS A 253 -9.28 4.44 -20.94
C LYS A 253 -8.13 3.48 -20.60
N PRO A 254 -7.90 2.43 -21.37
CA PRO A 254 -6.73 1.57 -21.23
C PRO A 254 -5.44 2.38 -21.24
N GLY A 255 -4.56 2.09 -20.29
CA GLY A 255 -3.33 2.85 -20.07
C GLY A 255 -3.48 4.15 -19.27
N GLN A 256 -4.72 4.55 -18.93
CA GLN A 256 -4.99 5.68 -18.05
C GLN A 256 -5.37 5.19 -16.65
N LEU A 257 -5.06 5.99 -15.64
CA LEU A 257 -5.34 5.72 -14.24
C LEU A 257 -6.27 6.79 -13.66
N PHE A 258 -7.17 6.37 -12.79
CA PHE A 258 -8.07 7.30 -12.11
C PHE A 258 -7.78 7.40 -10.61
N ARG A 259 -7.59 6.26 -9.94
CA ARG A 259 -7.20 6.17 -8.52
C ARG A 259 -6.24 5.03 -8.29
N PRO A 260 -5.00 5.15 -8.78
CA PRO A 260 -3.98 4.15 -8.47
C PRO A 260 -3.71 4.14 -6.96
N LYS A 261 -3.62 2.97 -6.36
CA LYS A 261 -3.38 2.79 -4.93
C LYS A 261 -2.13 1.99 -4.64
N GLY A 262 -1.97 0.86 -5.29
CA GLY A 262 -0.83 -0.03 -5.11
C GLY A 262 -0.09 -0.24 -6.42
N VAL A 263 1.17 -0.54 -6.29
CA VAL A 263 2.06 -0.90 -7.39
C VAL A 263 2.90 -2.10 -6.96
N ALA A 264 3.14 -3.02 -7.89
CA ALA A 264 4.05 -4.14 -7.71
C ALA A 264 4.78 -4.44 -9.01
N THR A 265 6.01 -4.91 -8.90
CA THR A 265 6.85 -5.24 -10.05
C THR A 265 7.16 -6.74 -10.10
N CYS A 266 7.15 -7.30 -11.31
CA CYS A 266 7.58 -8.67 -11.54
C CYS A 266 8.25 -8.73 -12.91
N GLU A 267 9.52 -9.11 -12.94
CA GLU A 267 10.35 -9.07 -14.15
C GLU A 267 10.36 -7.63 -14.74
N ASP A 268 9.88 -7.45 -15.96
CA ASP A 268 9.76 -6.16 -16.64
C ASP A 268 8.36 -5.54 -16.57
N ARG A 269 7.44 -6.17 -15.83
CA ARG A 269 6.03 -5.74 -15.71
C ARG A 269 5.79 -4.94 -14.44
N VAL A 270 4.99 -3.91 -14.57
CA VAL A 270 4.48 -3.07 -13.48
C VAL A 270 2.97 -3.25 -13.38
N PHE A 271 2.50 -3.78 -12.27
CA PHE A 271 1.08 -3.99 -11.96
C PHE A 271 0.60 -2.83 -11.10
N VAL A 272 -0.44 -2.13 -11.56
CA VAL A 272 -1.01 -0.98 -10.86
C VAL A 272 -2.47 -1.26 -10.53
N THR A 273 -2.81 -1.28 -9.25
CA THR A 273 -4.21 -1.35 -8.81
C THR A 273 -4.89 -0.01 -9.02
N ASP A 274 -6.05 0.01 -9.63
CA ASP A 274 -6.90 1.19 -9.69
C ASP A 274 -8.20 0.94 -8.92
N SER A 275 -8.33 1.58 -7.78
CA SER A 275 -9.43 1.35 -6.84
C SER A 275 -10.78 1.87 -7.35
N TYR A 276 -10.79 2.84 -8.26
CA TYR A 276 -12.00 3.34 -8.89
C TYR A 276 -12.42 2.49 -10.09
N LEU A 277 -11.47 2.14 -10.96
CA LEU A 277 -11.73 1.31 -12.13
C LEU A 277 -12.04 -0.14 -11.76
N GLY A 278 -11.65 -0.57 -10.55
CA GLY A 278 -11.84 -1.94 -10.08
C GLY A 278 -11.03 -2.95 -10.90
N SER A 279 -9.84 -2.55 -11.35
CA SER A 279 -8.97 -3.33 -12.23
C SER A 279 -7.50 -3.21 -11.84
N ILE A 280 -6.68 -4.07 -12.42
CA ILE A 280 -5.24 -3.91 -12.40
C ILE A 280 -4.79 -3.68 -13.83
N GLN A 281 -4.12 -2.56 -14.06
CA GLN A 281 -3.48 -2.25 -15.31
C GLN A 281 -2.01 -2.65 -15.27
N VAL A 282 -1.51 -3.17 -16.38
CA VAL A 282 -0.15 -3.69 -16.49
C VAL A 282 0.61 -2.85 -17.51
N PHE A 283 1.80 -2.42 -17.11
CA PHE A 283 2.70 -1.60 -17.93
C PHE A 283 4.10 -2.23 -17.94
N ASP A 284 4.94 -1.79 -18.84
CA ASP A 284 6.38 -1.97 -18.69
C ASP A 284 7.00 -0.82 -17.86
N MET A 285 8.28 -0.94 -17.54
CA MET A 285 9.01 0.08 -16.76
C MET A 285 9.14 1.42 -17.49
N SER A 286 8.95 1.48 -18.80
CA SER A 286 8.94 2.73 -19.58
C SER A 286 7.58 3.43 -19.58
N GLY A 287 6.53 2.76 -19.04
CA GLY A 287 5.17 3.28 -18.96
C GLY A 287 4.29 2.90 -20.16
N VAL A 288 4.75 2.01 -21.04
CA VAL A 288 3.93 1.46 -22.12
C VAL A 288 2.88 0.53 -21.53
N PHE A 289 1.62 0.75 -21.87
CA PHE A 289 0.51 -0.10 -21.44
C PHE A 289 0.57 -1.46 -22.16
N LEU A 290 0.59 -2.53 -21.37
CA LEU A 290 0.64 -3.92 -21.87
C LEU A 290 -0.72 -4.60 -21.85
N GLY A 291 -1.62 -4.19 -20.94
CA GLY A 291 -2.94 -4.79 -20.84
C GLY A 291 -3.56 -4.64 -19.45
N VAL A 292 -4.65 -5.37 -19.22
CA VAL A 292 -5.30 -5.48 -17.91
C VAL A 292 -5.18 -6.90 -17.39
N LEU A 293 -5.14 -7.06 -16.08
CA LEU A 293 -5.15 -8.39 -15.48
C LEU A 293 -6.47 -9.09 -15.81
N ALA A 294 -6.37 -10.29 -16.34
CA ALA A 294 -7.48 -11.09 -16.82
C ALA A 294 -7.52 -12.46 -16.15
N ASP A 295 -8.69 -13.09 -16.12
CA ASP A 295 -8.86 -14.46 -15.66
C ASP A 295 -8.32 -15.48 -16.70
N GLY A 296 -8.46 -16.78 -16.41
CA GLY A 296 -7.99 -17.87 -17.30
C GLY A 296 -8.71 -17.90 -18.66
N GLU A 297 -9.88 -17.28 -18.77
CA GLU A 297 -10.63 -17.14 -20.03
C GLU A 297 -10.20 -15.89 -20.82
N GLY A 298 -9.30 -15.06 -20.24
CA GLY A 298 -8.85 -13.81 -20.84
C GLY A 298 -9.80 -12.63 -20.62
N MET A 299 -10.79 -12.78 -19.74
CA MET A 299 -11.72 -11.70 -19.41
C MET A 299 -11.12 -10.80 -18.32
N PRO A 300 -11.21 -9.46 -18.44
CA PRO A 300 -10.72 -8.54 -17.42
C PRO A 300 -11.29 -8.87 -16.04
N MET A 301 -10.42 -9.06 -15.07
CA MET A 301 -10.81 -9.31 -13.67
C MET A 301 -11.56 -8.11 -13.12
N LYS A 302 -12.73 -8.35 -12.53
CA LYS A 302 -13.48 -7.34 -11.78
C LYS A 302 -13.14 -7.46 -10.29
N LEU A 303 -12.57 -6.39 -9.74
CA LEU A 303 -12.14 -6.31 -8.36
C LEU A 303 -12.93 -5.23 -7.61
N THR A 304 -13.11 -5.45 -6.30
CA THR A 304 -13.86 -4.52 -5.46
C THR A 304 -12.90 -3.64 -4.65
N THR A 305 -12.66 -2.42 -5.15
CA THR A 305 -11.73 -1.46 -4.52
C THR A 305 -10.35 -2.08 -4.28
N PRO A 306 -9.63 -2.51 -5.33
CA PRO A 306 -8.28 -3.06 -5.16
C PRO A 306 -7.35 -1.96 -4.63
N THR A 307 -6.55 -2.31 -3.61
CA THR A 307 -5.59 -1.41 -2.94
C THR A 307 -4.18 -1.98 -2.97
N GLY A 308 -3.76 -2.67 -1.93
CA GLY A 308 -2.45 -3.30 -1.89
C GLY A 308 -2.28 -4.40 -2.92
N ILE A 309 -1.07 -4.55 -3.41
CA ILE A 309 -0.68 -5.60 -4.36
C ILE A 309 0.75 -6.02 -4.08
N THR A 310 1.04 -7.31 -4.11
CA THR A 310 2.41 -7.82 -3.95
C THR A 310 2.61 -9.09 -4.77
N VAL A 311 3.86 -9.41 -5.08
CA VAL A 311 4.23 -10.55 -5.92
C VAL A 311 5.15 -11.51 -5.17
N ASP A 312 4.81 -12.79 -5.16
CA ASP A 312 5.77 -13.86 -4.94
C ASP A 312 6.46 -14.18 -6.27
N VAL A 313 7.59 -13.55 -6.50
CA VAL A 313 8.34 -13.73 -7.76
C VAL A 313 8.78 -15.16 -7.97
N LYS A 314 9.15 -15.88 -6.88
CA LYS A 314 9.61 -17.28 -6.97
C LYS A 314 8.52 -18.24 -7.43
N ARG A 315 7.27 -17.97 -7.02
CA ARG A 315 6.10 -18.81 -7.35
C ARG A 315 5.27 -18.23 -8.48
N LYS A 316 5.64 -17.05 -9.01
CA LYS A 316 4.86 -16.27 -9.99
C LYS A 316 3.42 -16.05 -9.52
N ARG A 317 3.23 -15.67 -8.26
CA ARG A 317 1.92 -15.43 -7.65
C ARG A 317 1.71 -13.97 -7.36
N LEU A 318 0.55 -13.47 -7.73
CA LEU A 318 0.12 -12.12 -7.43
C LEU A 318 -0.94 -12.16 -6.32
N TYR A 319 -0.76 -11.33 -5.31
CA TYR A 319 -1.72 -11.15 -4.22
C TYR A 319 -2.30 -9.75 -4.31
N ILE A 320 -3.62 -9.66 -4.35
CA ILE A 320 -4.39 -8.44 -4.58
C ILE A 320 -5.32 -8.22 -3.40
N VAL A 321 -5.15 -7.12 -2.70
CA VAL A 321 -6.02 -6.75 -1.58
C VAL A 321 -7.25 -6.03 -2.12
N GLU A 322 -8.41 -6.58 -1.85
CA GLU A 322 -9.72 -5.99 -2.16
C GLU A 322 -10.35 -5.40 -0.89
N LEU A 323 -10.09 -4.12 -0.64
CA LEU A 323 -10.42 -3.42 0.61
C LEU A 323 -11.89 -3.59 1.01
N LYS A 324 -12.83 -3.22 0.13
CA LYS A 324 -14.28 -3.28 0.40
C LYS A 324 -14.89 -4.67 0.24
N ALA A 325 -14.15 -5.62 -0.28
CA ALA A 325 -14.56 -7.02 -0.30
C ALA A 325 -14.02 -7.80 0.90
N HIS A 326 -13.25 -7.14 1.79
CA HIS A 326 -12.70 -7.73 3.01
C HIS A 326 -11.91 -9.02 2.74
N ARG A 327 -11.08 -9.02 1.66
CA ARG A 327 -10.37 -10.23 1.23
C ARG A 327 -9.08 -9.92 0.47
N VAL A 328 -8.27 -10.95 0.34
CA VAL A 328 -7.12 -10.97 -0.58
C VAL A 328 -7.35 -12.02 -1.65
N CYS A 329 -7.17 -11.64 -2.89
CA CYS A 329 -7.23 -12.55 -4.04
C CYS A 329 -5.81 -12.94 -4.44
N ARG A 330 -5.51 -14.24 -4.49
CA ARG A 330 -4.27 -14.80 -5.05
C ARG A 330 -4.56 -15.32 -6.45
N VAL A 331 -3.68 -15.03 -7.40
CA VAL A 331 -3.68 -15.61 -8.75
C VAL A 331 -2.27 -15.97 -9.15
N ASP A 332 -2.11 -16.96 -10.01
CA ASP A 332 -0.84 -17.32 -10.61
C ASP A 332 -0.67 -16.57 -11.93
N LEU A 333 0.51 -15.99 -12.19
CA LEU A 333 0.87 -15.29 -13.43
C LEU A 333 1.31 -16.30 -14.49
N GLU A 334 0.79 -16.15 -15.70
CA GLU A 334 1.18 -16.95 -16.87
C GLU A 334 2.35 -16.33 -17.65
#